data_040a2d4714d5ed7c6080f106f820269d
#
_entry.id   040a2d4714d5ed7c6080f106f820269d
#
_cell.length_a   1.000
_cell.length_b   1.000
_cell.length_c   1.000
_cell.angle_alpha   90.00
_cell.angle_beta   90.00
_cell.angle_gamma   90.00
#
_symmetry.space_group_name_H-M   'P 1'
#
loop_
_entity.id
_entity.type
_entity.pdbx_description
1 polymer ?
#
loop_
_entity_poly.entity_id
_entity_poly.type
_entity_poly.pdbx_seq_one_letter_code
_entity_poly.pdbx_strand_id
1 'polypeptide(L)'
;MKFWSKSVVFAALLVLGFSFSAISQSKSEWGFSGFVKPKENPILGADSTKSFVCPVKKTEIKWQRADVFNPAAIVHDGKVYLLTRCEDNPKAHLGGRTSRIGLASSTDGIHFDYYPSPVLYPDNDDFAKYDHMGGCEDPRVVQTEEGLFVMLYTSWNYDTPRLSVATSKDLIHWEKKGPAFAKAYNGKFLNKATKSGSIVTQMKNGKITAAKFNGKYYLYWGENLVNLAVSENLIDWYPNLDENGNLRKVIWPRDGYFDSALTECGPPALLTDKGILLLYNGKNSDGNNADPNLPKGTYSVGQVLIDAANPEKVLTRSESNILKPTLPHEQTGQYKAGTVFGEGLVFFKGKWFLYYGTADSFIGVAVTDVKL
;
A
#
# COMPACT_ATOMS: atom_id res chain seq x y z
N MET A 1 -24.99 -0.21 88.39
CA MET A 1 -23.96 0.50 87.52
C MET A 1 -23.55 -0.45 86.36
N LYS A 2 -24.05 -0.20 85.17
CA LYS A 2 -23.75 -1.05 84.02
C LYS A 2 -22.80 -0.26 83.12
N PHE A 3 -21.60 -0.76 82.90
CA PHE A 3 -20.60 -0.22 81.91
C PHE A 3 -20.88 -0.81 80.53
N TRP A 4 -21.09 0.04 79.57
CA TRP A 4 -21.15 -0.33 78.15
C TRP A 4 -19.80 -0.10 77.52
N SER A 5 -19.19 -1.16 76.96
CA SER A 5 -17.99 -1.07 76.13
C SER A 5 -18.42 -0.88 74.67
N LYS A 6 -17.91 0.17 74.04
CA LYS A 6 -18.09 0.40 72.61
C LYS A 6 -16.93 -0.26 71.89
N SER A 7 -17.21 -1.28 71.06
CA SER A 7 -16.23 -1.86 70.12
C SER A 7 -16.23 -1.03 68.85
N VAL A 8 -15.08 -0.51 68.52
CA VAL A 8 -14.83 0.17 67.25
C VAL A 8 -14.30 -0.85 66.23
N VAL A 9 -15.05 -1.11 65.17
CA VAL A 9 -14.62 -1.95 64.04
C VAL A 9 -13.92 -1.09 63.04
N PHE A 10 -12.61 -1.31 62.83
CA PHE A 10 -11.87 -0.72 61.75
C PHE A 10 -12.08 -1.55 60.49
N ALA A 11 -12.74 -0.99 59.47
CA ALA A 11 -12.81 -1.56 58.13
C ALA A 11 -11.58 -1.12 57.34
N ALA A 12 -10.67 -2.04 57.04
CA ALA A 12 -9.55 -1.80 56.14
C ALA A 12 -10.03 -1.92 54.68
N LEU A 13 -10.07 -0.80 53.96
CA LEU A 13 -10.28 -0.78 52.53
C LEU A 13 -8.97 -1.19 51.82
N LEU A 14 -8.96 -2.40 51.26
CA LEU A 14 -7.92 -2.82 50.32
C LEU A 14 -8.17 -2.14 48.95
N VAL A 15 -7.40 -1.11 48.61
CA VAL A 15 -7.34 -0.55 47.26
C VAL A 15 -6.42 -1.42 46.44
N LEU A 16 -6.97 -2.30 45.59
CA LEU A 16 -6.28 -3.01 44.54
C LEU A 16 -5.93 -2.02 43.43
N GLY A 17 -4.71 -1.52 43.46
CA GLY A 17 -4.13 -0.73 42.36
C GLY A 17 -3.86 -1.62 41.14
N PHE A 18 -4.73 -1.57 40.13
CA PHE A 18 -4.41 -2.09 38.80
C PHE A 18 -3.36 -1.18 38.14
N SER A 19 -2.12 -1.60 38.21
CA SER A 19 -1.03 -0.99 37.38
C SER A 19 -1.27 -1.38 35.93
N PHE A 20 -1.85 -0.48 35.14
CA PHE A 20 -1.79 -0.58 33.69
C PHE A 20 -0.33 -0.34 33.27
N SER A 21 0.40 -1.40 33.00
CA SER A 21 1.67 -1.31 32.29
C SER A 21 1.36 -0.84 30.86
N ALA A 22 1.47 0.47 30.62
CA ALA A 22 1.55 0.98 29.26
C ALA A 22 2.80 0.34 28.65
N ILE A 23 2.60 -0.57 27.68
CA ILE A 23 3.70 -1.07 26.84
C ILE A 23 4.16 0.15 26.06
N SER A 24 5.24 0.76 26.51
CA SER A 24 5.97 1.78 25.75
C SER A 24 6.46 1.11 24.48
N GLN A 25 5.77 1.32 23.38
CA GLN A 25 6.34 1.03 22.06
C GLN A 25 7.62 1.87 21.96
N SER A 26 8.77 1.20 21.89
CA SER A 26 10.05 1.89 21.68
C SER A 26 9.93 2.72 20.41
N LYS A 27 10.15 4.04 20.50
CA LYS A 27 10.19 4.90 19.32
C LYS A 27 11.27 4.34 18.39
N SER A 28 10.86 3.94 17.19
CA SER A 28 11.82 3.57 16.15
C SER A 28 12.62 4.81 15.79
N GLU A 29 13.93 4.77 16.00
CA GLU A 29 14.80 5.91 15.68
C GLU A 29 14.99 6.11 14.17
N TRP A 30 14.58 5.14 13.34
CA TRP A 30 14.86 5.11 11.91
C TRP A 30 13.62 5.03 10.99
N GLY A 31 12.42 4.94 11.54
CA GLY A 31 11.18 4.80 10.77
C GLY A 31 9.96 5.15 11.60
N PHE A 32 8.79 4.68 11.17
CA PHE A 32 7.53 4.92 11.87
C PHE A 32 7.43 4.07 13.15
N SER A 33 7.01 4.68 14.25
CA SER A 33 6.85 4.02 15.55
C SER A 33 5.40 3.64 15.87
N GLY A 34 4.50 3.78 14.92
CA GLY A 34 3.09 3.41 15.06
C GLY A 34 2.15 4.40 14.35
N PHE A 35 0.96 3.90 14.07
CA PHE A 35 -0.12 4.63 13.45
C PHE A 35 -1.39 4.49 14.27
N VAL A 36 -2.23 5.52 14.28
CA VAL A 36 -3.55 5.53 14.91
C VAL A 36 -4.61 5.48 13.81
N LYS A 37 -5.55 4.56 13.94
CA LYS A 37 -6.70 4.43 13.03
C LYS A 37 -7.83 5.34 13.49
N PRO A 38 -8.28 6.31 12.68
CA PRO A 38 -9.44 7.14 13.00
C PRO A 38 -10.73 6.30 13.10
N LYS A 39 -11.71 6.82 13.85
CA LYS A 39 -13.02 6.19 14.02
C LYS A 39 -13.86 6.17 12.74
N GLU A 40 -13.52 7.02 11.80
CA GLU A 40 -14.16 7.16 10.48
C GLU A 40 -13.87 5.96 9.54
N ASN A 41 -12.95 5.07 9.93
CA ASN A 41 -12.68 3.87 9.15
C ASN A 41 -13.88 2.89 9.11
N PRO A 42 -14.16 2.26 7.93
CA PRO A 42 -13.50 2.46 6.64
C PRO A 42 -13.91 3.80 6.02
N ILE A 43 -12.95 4.49 5.39
CA ILE A 43 -13.19 5.82 4.79
C ILE A 43 -13.82 5.76 3.41
N LEU A 44 -13.67 4.66 2.67
CA LEU A 44 -14.26 4.43 1.36
C LEU A 44 -14.60 2.95 1.18
N GLY A 45 -15.60 2.68 0.36
CA GLY A 45 -16.03 1.35 -0.03
C GLY A 45 -16.84 1.38 -1.32
N ALA A 46 -17.50 0.27 -1.66
CA ALA A 46 -18.29 0.13 -2.86
C ALA A 46 -19.42 1.17 -2.95
N ASP A 47 -19.63 1.71 -4.16
CA ASP A 47 -20.72 2.64 -4.48
C ASP A 47 -21.44 2.19 -5.77
N SER A 48 -22.65 1.68 -5.64
CA SER A 48 -23.46 1.20 -6.74
C SER A 48 -24.17 2.32 -7.51
N THR A 49 -24.04 3.58 -7.09
CA THR A 49 -24.65 4.74 -7.78
C THR A 49 -23.81 5.23 -8.95
N LYS A 50 -22.50 4.95 -8.94
CA LYS A 50 -21.57 5.42 -9.98
C LYS A 50 -21.58 4.50 -11.20
N SER A 51 -21.71 5.12 -12.37
CA SER A 51 -21.66 4.40 -13.65
C SER A 51 -20.86 5.17 -14.70
N PHE A 52 -20.38 4.46 -15.72
CA PHE A 52 -19.76 5.04 -16.91
C PHE A 52 -19.98 4.14 -18.12
N VAL A 53 -19.88 4.70 -19.32
CA VAL A 53 -19.95 3.92 -20.56
C VAL A 53 -18.59 3.24 -20.79
N CYS A 54 -18.56 1.92 -20.67
CA CYS A 54 -17.33 1.14 -20.87
C CYS A 54 -16.96 1.10 -22.37
N PRO A 55 -15.77 1.56 -22.78
CA PRO A 55 -15.39 1.62 -24.19
C PRO A 55 -15.27 0.23 -24.83
N VAL A 56 -14.88 -0.79 -24.05
CA VAL A 56 -14.75 -2.17 -24.53
C VAL A 56 -16.11 -2.84 -24.66
N LYS A 57 -16.95 -2.76 -23.62
CA LYS A 57 -18.29 -3.40 -23.61
C LYS A 57 -19.35 -2.58 -24.34
N LYS A 58 -19.09 -1.30 -24.64
CA LYS A 58 -20.01 -0.33 -25.25
C LYS A 58 -21.38 -0.22 -24.54
N THR A 59 -21.39 -0.45 -23.25
CA THR A 59 -22.55 -0.40 -22.37
C THR A 59 -22.22 0.36 -21.10
N GLU A 60 -23.24 0.92 -20.46
CA GLU A 60 -23.13 1.51 -19.15
C GLU A 60 -22.89 0.43 -18.10
N ILE A 61 -21.90 0.62 -17.25
CA ILE A 61 -21.54 -0.28 -16.15
C ILE A 61 -21.37 0.46 -14.84
N LYS A 62 -21.76 -0.19 -13.75
CA LYS A 62 -21.54 0.27 -12.37
C LYS A 62 -20.16 -0.20 -11.92
N TRP A 63 -19.16 0.62 -12.18
CA TRP A 63 -17.74 0.24 -12.19
C TRP A 63 -17.10 0.06 -10.81
N GLN A 64 -17.73 0.55 -9.73
CA GLN A 64 -17.24 0.39 -8.35
C GLN A 64 -18.30 -0.20 -7.40
N ARG A 65 -19.23 -1.02 -7.94
CA ARG A 65 -20.34 -1.55 -7.14
C ARG A 65 -20.00 -2.78 -6.32
N ALA A 66 -18.90 -3.47 -6.63
CA ALA A 66 -18.50 -4.68 -5.93
C ALA A 66 -17.63 -4.35 -4.73
N ASP A 67 -16.43 -3.84 -4.99
CA ASP A 67 -15.44 -3.54 -3.97
C ASP A 67 -14.58 -2.35 -4.40
N VAL A 68 -14.04 -1.62 -3.39
CA VAL A 68 -13.12 -0.49 -3.58
C VAL A 68 -12.03 -0.58 -2.53
N PHE A 69 -10.76 -0.75 -2.94
CA PHE A 69 -9.65 -1.02 -2.05
C PHE A 69 -8.31 -0.65 -2.69
N ASN A 70 -7.20 -0.91 -2.02
CA ASN A 70 -5.83 -0.76 -2.50
C ASN A 70 -5.56 0.61 -3.14
N PRO A 71 -5.51 1.70 -2.34
CA PRO A 71 -5.41 3.05 -2.85
C PRO A 71 -3.96 3.54 -2.94
N ALA A 72 -3.52 4.06 -4.09
CA ALA A 72 -2.42 5.03 -4.10
C ALA A 72 -2.86 6.36 -3.51
N ALA A 73 -1.91 7.14 -2.99
CA ALA A 73 -2.20 8.46 -2.45
C ALA A 73 -1.17 9.49 -2.90
N ILE A 74 -1.62 10.73 -3.14
CA ILE A 74 -0.74 11.86 -3.46
C ILE A 74 -1.34 13.17 -2.96
N VAL A 75 -0.49 14.12 -2.57
CA VAL A 75 -0.90 15.49 -2.25
C VAL A 75 -0.67 16.37 -3.47
N HIS A 76 -1.72 17.04 -3.92
CA HIS A 76 -1.67 18.00 -5.02
C HIS A 76 -2.63 19.17 -4.74
N ASP A 77 -2.20 20.41 -4.99
CA ASP A 77 -2.99 21.65 -4.81
C ASP A 77 -3.75 21.71 -3.47
N GLY A 78 -3.07 21.37 -2.38
CA GLY A 78 -3.62 21.47 -1.02
C GLY A 78 -4.68 20.43 -0.67
N LYS A 79 -4.83 19.37 -1.48
CA LYS A 79 -5.73 18.24 -1.25
C LYS A 79 -4.96 16.92 -1.28
N VAL A 80 -5.52 15.92 -0.63
CA VAL A 80 -5.12 14.52 -0.83
C VAL A 80 -5.98 13.92 -1.92
N TYR A 81 -5.34 13.25 -2.87
CA TYR A 81 -6.01 12.44 -3.90
C TYR A 81 -5.70 10.98 -3.67
N LEU A 82 -6.72 10.13 -3.80
CA LEU A 82 -6.60 8.69 -3.82
C LEU A 82 -6.91 8.17 -5.22
N LEU A 83 -6.03 7.31 -5.73
CA LEU A 83 -6.28 6.50 -6.92
C LEU A 83 -6.61 5.10 -6.41
N THR A 84 -7.84 4.62 -6.61
CA THR A 84 -8.38 3.45 -5.93
C THR A 84 -8.67 2.33 -6.92
N ARG A 85 -8.34 1.07 -6.56
CA ARG A 85 -8.84 -0.09 -7.29
C ARG A 85 -10.33 -0.24 -7.05
N CYS A 86 -11.10 -0.31 -8.13
CA CYS A 86 -12.57 -0.42 -8.12
C CYS A 86 -13.02 -1.58 -8.99
N GLU A 87 -13.94 -2.40 -8.49
CA GLU A 87 -14.40 -3.61 -9.13
C GLU A 87 -15.90 -3.62 -9.39
N ASP A 88 -16.32 -4.18 -10.53
CA ASP A 88 -17.66 -4.05 -11.06
C ASP A 88 -18.60 -5.22 -10.79
N ASN A 89 -18.09 -6.43 -10.52
CA ASN A 89 -18.88 -7.65 -10.48
C ASN A 89 -18.92 -8.33 -9.10
N PRO A 90 -19.94 -8.04 -8.25
CA PRO A 90 -20.03 -8.64 -6.92
C PRO A 90 -20.33 -10.15 -6.93
N LYS A 91 -20.69 -10.73 -8.10
CA LYS A 91 -20.99 -12.18 -8.24
C LYS A 91 -19.75 -12.99 -8.58
N ALA A 92 -18.68 -12.36 -9.06
CA ALA A 92 -17.42 -13.04 -9.33
C ALA A 92 -16.55 -13.09 -8.08
N HIS A 93 -15.77 -14.18 -7.96
CA HIS A 93 -14.69 -14.26 -6.96
C HIS A 93 -13.47 -13.48 -7.42
N LEU A 94 -12.47 -13.35 -6.53
CA LEU A 94 -11.16 -12.78 -6.84
C LEU A 94 -10.64 -13.31 -8.19
N GLY A 95 -10.20 -12.41 -9.08
CA GLY A 95 -9.68 -12.72 -10.40
C GLY A 95 -10.72 -12.81 -11.53
N GLY A 96 -12.03 -12.87 -11.22
CA GLY A 96 -13.12 -12.89 -12.21
C GLY A 96 -13.82 -11.55 -12.43
N ARG A 97 -13.19 -10.44 -12.04
CA ARG A 97 -13.74 -9.07 -12.10
C ARG A 97 -12.91 -8.20 -13.04
N THR A 98 -13.49 -7.12 -13.51
CA THR A 98 -12.72 -6.10 -14.22
C THR A 98 -12.41 -4.95 -13.28
N SER A 99 -11.15 -4.76 -12.96
CA SER A 99 -10.64 -3.68 -12.12
C SER A 99 -10.41 -2.40 -12.92
N ARG A 100 -10.69 -1.26 -12.31
CA ARG A 100 -10.46 0.08 -12.86
C ARG A 100 -9.93 0.99 -11.76
N ILE A 101 -9.23 2.04 -12.15
CA ILE A 101 -8.73 3.02 -11.19
C ILE A 101 -9.72 4.18 -11.11
N GLY A 102 -10.29 4.37 -9.91
CA GLY A 102 -11.08 5.54 -9.55
C GLY A 102 -10.21 6.65 -8.97
N LEU A 103 -10.74 7.88 -8.96
CA LEU A 103 -10.11 9.04 -8.34
C LEU A 103 -11.05 9.61 -7.27
N ALA A 104 -10.51 9.87 -6.08
CA ALA A 104 -11.22 10.59 -5.02
C ALA A 104 -10.33 11.68 -4.43
N SER A 105 -10.91 12.77 -3.91
CA SER A 105 -10.15 13.87 -3.33
C SER A 105 -10.69 14.28 -1.96
N SER A 106 -9.80 14.79 -1.10
CA SER A 106 -10.12 15.24 0.25
C SER A 106 -9.34 16.49 0.63
N THR A 107 -9.96 17.37 1.39
CA THR A 107 -9.30 18.52 1.99
C THR A 107 -8.78 18.26 3.40
N ASP A 108 -9.16 17.14 4.03
CA ASP A 108 -8.74 16.77 5.40
C ASP A 108 -8.01 15.43 5.50
N GLY A 109 -8.00 14.64 4.40
CA GLY A 109 -7.36 13.33 4.34
C GLY A 109 -8.21 12.18 4.89
N ILE A 110 -9.45 12.44 5.29
CA ILE A 110 -10.38 11.46 5.89
C ILE A 110 -11.69 11.37 5.10
N HIS A 111 -12.31 12.51 4.76
CA HIS A 111 -13.56 12.57 4.03
C HIS A 111 -13.27 12.82 2.54
N PHE A 112 -13.69 11.89 1.70
CA PHE A 112 -13.37 11.90 0.27
C PHE A 112 -14.60 11.98 -0.60
N ASP A 113 -14.49 12.79 -1.66
CA ASP A 113 -15.47 12.86 -2.75
C ASP A 113 -14.92 12.17 -4.00
N TYR A 114 -15.69 11.22 -4.55
CA TYR A 114 -15.31 10.52 -5.78
C TYR A 114 -15.52 11.36 -7.02
N TYR A 115 -14.57 11.27 -7.95
CA TYR A 115 -14.74 11.63 -9.32
C TYR A 115 -15.81 10.72 -9.99
N PRO A 116 -16.64 11.25 -10.92
CA PRO A 116 -17.82 10.51 -11.39
C PRO A 116 -17.49 9.25 -12.22
N SER A 117 -16.34 9.22 -12.87
CA SER A 117 -15.90 8.13 -13.75
C SER A 117 -14.53 7.58 -13.37
N PRO A 118 -14.18 6.34 -13.74
CA PRO A 118 -12.82 5.84 -13.57
C PRO A 118 -11.86 6.64 -14.44
N VAL A 119 -10.62 6.78 -13.99
CA VAL A 119 -9.57 7.57 -14.66
C VAL A 119 -8.57 6.70 -15.42
N LEU A 120 -8.45 5.40 -15.09
CA LEU A 120 -7.70 4.42 -15.87
C LEU A 120 -8.47 3.10 -15.90
N TYR A 121 -8.59 2.51 -17.09
CA TYR A 121 -9.40 1.33 -17.33
C TYR A 121 -8.96 0.61 -18.61
N PRO A 122 -9.35 -0.66 -18.82
CA PRO A 122 -9.20 -1.33 -20.11
C PRO A 122 -9.92 -0.59 -21.24
N ASP A 123 -9.21 -0.35 -22.32
CA ASP A 123 -9.72 0.34 -23.51
C ASP A 123 -9.33 -0.40 -24.80
N ASN A 124 -9.87 0.03 -25.94
CA ASN A 124 -9.47 -0.46 -27.27
C ASN A 124 -8.19 0.25 -27.73
N ASP A 125 -7.13 0.09 -26.98
CA ASP A 125 -5.80 0.66 -27.23
C ASP A 125 -4.73 -0.43 -27.46
N ASP A 126 -3.50 -0.05 -27.74
CA ASP A 126 -2.36 -0.95 -27.97
C ASP A 126 -2.01 -1.80 -26.74
N PHE A 127 -2.52 -1.45 -25.57
CA PHE A 127 -2.28 -2.11 -24.29
C PHE A 127 -3.39 -3.09 -23.88
N ALA A 128 -4.49 -3.18 -24.65
CA ALA A 128 -5.61 -4.10 -24.40
C ALA A 128 -5.16 -5.55 -24.17
N LYS A 129 -4.12 -6.01 -24.86
CA LYS A 129 -3.53 -7.36 -24.69
C LYS A 129 -2.95 -7.61 -23.30
N TYR A 130 -2.68 -6.55 -22.52
CA TYR A 130 -2.10 -6.65 -21.17
C TYR A 130 -3.14 -6.45 -20.07
N ASP A 131 -4.21 -5.71 -20.29
CA ASP A 131 -5.19 -5.37 -19.27
C ASP A 131 -6.64 -5.82 -19.56
N HIS A 132 -6.92 -6.37 -20.75
CA HIS A 132 -8.26 -6.90 -21.07
C HIS A 132 -8.31 -8.39 -20.75
N MET A 133 -9.25 -8.87 -19.95
CA MET A 133 -10.43 -8.32 -19.29
C MET A 133 -10.25 -8.05 -17.78
N GLY A 134 -9.12 -8.43 -17.18
CA GLY A 134 -8.90 -8.32 -15.73
C GLY A 134 -8.82 -6.88 -15.25
N GLY A 135 -8.20 -6.01 -16.04
CA GLY A 135 -8.22 -4.58 -15.79
C GLY A 135 -6.91 -3.99 -15.28
N CYS A 136 -7.06 -2.85 -14.64
CA CYS A 136 -5.99 -2.07 -14.01
C CYS A 136 -6.14 -2.16 -12.49
N GLU A 137 -5.11 -2.66 -11.80
CA GLU A 137 -5.16 -2.99 -10.38
C GLU A 137 -4.06 -2.28 -9.59
N ASP A 138 -4.27 -2.11 -8.29
CA ASP A 138 -3.29 -1.81 -7.26
C ASP A 138 -2.33 -0.67 -7.64
N PRO A 139 -2.81 0.58 -7.79
CA PRO A 139 -2.01 1.71 -8.24
C PRO A 139 -1.00 2.16 -7.17
N ARG A 140 0.17 2.64 -7.59
CA ARG A 140 1.10 3.46 -6.80
C ARG A 140 1.46 4.69 -7.62
N VAL A 141 1.49 5.86 -7.03
CA VAL A 141 1.68 7.12 -7.75
C VAL A 141 2.79 7.96 -7.13
N VAL A 142 3.59 8.57 -7.98
CA VAL A 142 4.57 9.59 -7.62
C VAL A 142 4.42 10.79 -8.55
N GLN A 143 4.93 11.95 -8.12
CA GLN A 143 5.06 13.13 -8.98
C GLN A 143 6.53 13.43 -9.23
N THR A 144 6.90 13.86 -10.45
CA THR A 144 8.24 14.38 -10.73
C THR A 144 8.37 15.83 -10.24
N GLU A 145 9.58 16.36 -10.17
CA GLU A 145 9.80 17.77 -9.82
C GLU A 145 9.15 18.74 -10.84
N GLU A 146 9.03 18.31 -12.10
CA GLU A 146 8.39 19.06 -13.20
C GLU A 146 6.86 18.96 -13.18
N GLY A 147 6.29 18.19 -12.26
CA GLY A 147 4.85 18.08 -12.08
C GLY A 147 4.17 16.94 -12.82
N LEU A 148 4.90 16.08 -13.54
CA LEU A 148 4.34 14.89 -14.17
C LEU A 148 4.00 13.85 -13.12
N PHE A 149 2.79 13.31 -13.15
CA PHE A 149 2.40 12.15 -12.36
C PHE A 149 2.77 10.86 -13.09
N VAL A 150 3.37 9.94 -12.37
CA VAL A 150 3.73 8.60 -12.84
C VAL A 150 3.05 7.58 -11.95
N MET A 151 2.20 6.75 -12.52
CA MET A 151 1.52 5.66 -11.84
C MET A 151 2.12 4.32 -12.26
N LEU A 152 2.48 3.51 -11.29
CA LEU A 152 2.66 2.09 -11.47
C LEU A 152 1.33 1.39 -11.14
N TYR A 153 0.92 0.44 -11.96
CA TYR A 153 -0.28 -0.35 -11.74
C TYR A 153 -0.07 -1.77 -12.27
N THR A 154 -0.87 -2.71 -11.81
CA THR A 154 -0.89 -4.06 -12.37
C THR A 154 -1.88 -4.10 -13.53
N SER A 155 -1.39 -4.34 -14.74
CA SER A 155 -2.25 -4.71 -15.88
C SER A 155 -2.51 -6.21 -15.84
N TRP A 156 -3.79 -6.61 -15.83
CA TRP A 156 -4.24 -7.99 -15.65
C TRP A 156 -5.14 -8.45 -16.81
N ASN A 157 -4.71 -9.45 -17.53
CA ASN A 157 -5.44 -10.01 -18.69
C ASN A 157 -6.00 -11.42 -18.44
N TYR A 158 -6.14 -11.83 -17.18
CA TYR A 158 -6.49 -13.21 -16.73
C TYR A 158 -5.47 -14.30 -17.04
N ASP A 159 -4.30 -13.93 -17.55
CA ASP A 159 -3.19 -14.85 -17.82
C ASP A 159 -1.95 -14.47 -17.00
N THR A 160 -1.43 -13.27 -17.24
CA THR A 160 -0.18 -12.82 -16.61
C THR A 160 -0.34 -11.40 -16.07
N PRO A 161 -0.22 -11.17 -14.74
CA PRO A 161 -0.16 -9.83 -14.18
C PRO A 161 1.18 -9.18 -14.53
N ARG A 162 1.15 -7.91 -14.95
CA ARG A 162 2.35 -7.15 -15.31
C ARG A 162 2.36 -5.80 -14.62
N LEU A 163 3.45 -5.48 -13.95
CA LEU A 163 3.68 -4.11 -13.49
C LEU A 163 3.80 -3.20 -14.70
N SER A 164 2.88 -2.26 -14.81
CA SER A 164 2.74 -1.34 -15.95
C SER A 164 2.81 0.12 -15.51
N VAL A 165 3.09 1.00 -16.46
CA VAL A 165 3.27 2.44 -16.23
C VAL A 165 2.20 3.22 -16.96
N ALA A 166 1.68 4.26 -16.30
CA ALA A 166 0.87 5.32 -16.92
C ALA A 166 1.34 6.69 -16.43
N THR A 167 1.14 7.72 -17.24
CA THR A 167 1.51 9.11 -16.92
C THR A 167 0.34 10.05 -17.06
N SER A 168 0.30 11.11 -16.23
CA SER A 168 -0.74 12.14 -16.28
C SER A 168 -0.18 13.51 -15.90
N LYS A 169 -0.84 14.58 -16.37
CA LYS A 169 -0.53 15.95 -15.96
C LYS A 169 -1.54 16.50 -14.95
N ASP A 170 -2.68 15.81 -14.75
CA ASP A 170 -3.83 16.32 -13.99
C ASP A 170 -4.52 15.29 -13.10
N LEU A 171 -3.99 14.05 -12.98
CA LEU A 171 -4.56 12.90 -12.26
C LEU A 171 -5.86 12.35 -12.88
N ILE A 172 -6.42 12.97 -13.90
CA ILE A 172 -7.69 12.59 -14.55
C ILE A 172 -7.43 11.89 -15.88
N HIS A 173 -6.58 12.48 -16.72
CA HIS A 173 -6.26 11.96 -18.04
C HIS A 173 -4.92 11.22 -17.99
N TRP A 174 -4.99 9.90 -18.13
CA TRP A 174 -3.82 9.02 -18.04
C TRP A 174 -3.48 8.43 -19.40
N GLU A 175 -2.20 8.50 -19.74
CA GLU A 175 -1.62 7.86 -20.92
C GLU A 175 -0.88 6.58 -20.48
N LYS A 176 -1.35 5.41 -20.92
CA LYS A 176 -0.68 4.13 -20.68
C LYS A 176 0.67 4.10 -21.43
N LYS A 177 1.69 3.58 -20.77
CA LYS A 177 3.04 3.39 -21.34
C LYS A 177 3.38 1.90 -21.49
N GLY A 178 2.54 1.00 -20.99
CA GLY A 178 2.71 -0.44 -21.04
C GLY A 178 3.55 -1.01 -19.90
N PRO A 179 3.93 -2.31 -20.01
CA PRO A 179 4.68 -2.99 -18.96
C PRO A 179 6.05 -2.36 -18.71
N ALA A 180 6.34 -2.11 -17.43
CA ALA A 180 7.55 -1.41 -16.96
C ALA A 180 8.87 -2.05 -17.44
N PHE A 181 8.87 -3.37 -17.58
CA PHE A 181 10.06 -4.14 -17.98
C PHE A 181 10.08 -4.56 -19.45
N ALA A 182 9.22 -3.97 -20.29
CA ALA A 182 9.07 -4.36 -21.70
C ALA A 182 10.38 -4.26 -22.50
N LYS A 183 11.21 -3.24 -22.23
CA LYS A 183 12.48 -3.01 -22.93
C LYS A 183 13.68 -3.67 -22.25
N ALA A 184 13.52 -4.11 -20.98
CA ALA A 184 14.62 -4.64 -20.20
C ALA A 184 15.19 -5.93 -20.82
N TYR A 185 16.50 -5.92 -21.07
CA TYR A 185 17.24 -7.07 -21.59
C TYR A 185 16.57 -7.72 -22.81
N ASN A 186 16.22 -6.90 -23.80
CA ASN A 186 15.54 -7.29 -25.05
C ASN A 186 14.19 -8.00 -24.79
N GLY A 187 13.40 -7.55 -23.79
CA GLY A 187 12.08 -8.08 -23.47
C GLY A 187 12.08 -9.33 -22.62
N LYS A 188 13.22 -9.74 -22.04
CA LYS A 188 13.34 -10.94 -21.19
C LYS A 188 12.30 -11.00 -20.08
N PHE A 189 11.90 -9.84 -19.53
CA PHE A 189 10.99 -9.75 -18.38
C PHE A 189 9.56 -9.32 -18.74
N LEU A 190 9.24 -9.13 -20.02
CA LEU A 190 7.91 -8.70 -20.48
C LEU A 190 6.79 -9.62 -19.99
N ASN A 191 7.00 -10.93 -20.06
CA ASN A 191 6.00 -11.94 -19.70
C ASN A 191 6.24 -12.57 -18.32
N LYS A 192 7.09 -11.96 -17.49
CA LYS A 192 7.23 -12.38 -16.11
C LYS A 192 6.04 -11.84 -15.29
N ALA A 193 5.34 -12.73 -14.58
CA ALA A 193 4.33 -12.33 -13.61
C ALA A 193 4.97 -11.37 -12.59
N THR A 194 4.46 -10.14 -12.54
CA THR A 194 4.99 -9.05 -11.72
C THR A 194 3.88 -8.13 -11.28
N LYS A 195 3.94 -7.67 -10.04
CA LYS A 195 3.12 -6.57 -9.55
C LYS A 195 3.81 -5.84 -8.40
N SER A 196 3.17 -4.82 -7.88
CA SER A 196 3.59 -4.03 -6.72
C SER A 196 4.96 -3.37 -6.88
N GLY A 197 4.95 -2.06 -6.98
CA GLY A 197 6.17 -1.28 -7.17
C GLY A 197 6.20 -0.02 -6.32
N SER A 198 7.31 0.17 -5.59
CA SER A 198 7.58 1.33 -4.73
C SER A 198 8.73 2.14 -5.32
N ILE A 199 8.42 3.19 -6.08
CA ILE A 199 9.43 4.15 -6.56
C ILE A 199 9.99 4.91 -5.36
N VAL A 200 11.30 5.11 -5.32
CA VAL A 200 11.94 5.91 -4.28
C VAL A 200 11.60 7.39 -4.48
N THR A 201 11.13 8.03 -3.44
CA THR A 201 10.74 9.44 -3.39
C THR A 201 11.56 10.18 -2.35
N GLN A 202 11.55 11.50 -2.40
CA GLN A 202 12.15 12.37 -1.39
C GLN A 202 11.19 13.50 -1.04
N MET A 203 11.29 13.99 0.20
CA MET A 203 10.60 15.21 0.59
C MET A 203 11.48 16.43 0.25
N LYS A 204 10.99 17.29 -0.62
CA LYS A 204 11.66 18.52 -1.01
C LYS A 204 10.67 19.68 -0.99
N ASN A 205 10.98 20.75 -0.24
CA ASN A 205 10.10 21.93 -0.10
C ASN A 205 8.65 21.60 0.29
N GLY A 206 8.47 20.61 1.19
CA GLY A 206 7.15 20.15 1.65
C GLY A 206 6.36 19.30 0.67
N LYS A 207 6.94 18.92 -0.47
CA LYS A 207 6.35 18.01 -1.45
C LYS A 207 7.15 16.69 -1.51
N ILE A 208 6.44 15.59 -1.69
CA ILE A 208 7.04 14.28 -1.96
C ILE A 208 7.12 14.11 -3.48
N THR A 209 8.34 13.96 -4.01
CA THR A 209 8.59 13.78 -5.45
C THR A 209 9.49 12.58 -5.69
N ALA A 210 9.45 12.01 -6.90
CA ALA A 210 10.37 10.95 -7.30
C ALA A 210 11.82 11.39 -7.11
N ALA A 211 12.63 10.57 -6.43
CA ALA A 211 14.02 10.87 -6.13
C ALA A 211 14.96 10.34 -7.21
N LYS A 212 15.73 11.23 -7.83
CA LYS A 212 16.83 10.85 -8.74
C LYS A 212 18.15 11.04 -8.02
N PHE A 213 18.85 9.95 -7.72
CA PHE A 213 20.17 9.98 -7.10
C PHE A 213 21.10 8.97 -7.78
N ASN A 214 22.41 9.19 -7.72
CA ASN A 214 23.38 8.41 -8.49
C ASN A 214 23.02 8.32 -9.99
N GLY A 215 22.40 9.38 -10.55
CA GLY A 215 22.00 9.48 -11.94
C GLY A 215 20.75 8.68 -12.35
N LYS A 216 20.11 7.96 -11.43
CA LYS A 216 18.98 7.06 -11.71
C LYS A 216 17.83 7.23 -10.75
N TYR A 217 16.63 6.80 -11.17
CA TYR A 217 15.50 6.48 -10.29
C TYR A 217 15.58 5.02 -9.87
N TYR A 218 15.07 4.71 -8.69
CA TYR A 218 15.07 3.37 -8.10
C TYR A 218 13.65 2.91 -7.81
N LEU A 219 13.39 1.63 -8.06
CA LEU A 219 12.12 0.96 -7.88
C LEU A 219 12.33 -0.34 -7.11
N TYR A 220 11.76 -0.46 -5.91
CA TYR A 220 11.56 -1.74 -5.26
C TYR A 220 10.29 -2.37 -5.82
N TRP A 221 10.32 -3.66 -6.17
CA TRP A 221 9.19 -4.30 -6.83
C TRP A 221 9.09 -5.79 -6.52
N GLY A 222 7.89 -6.31 -6.56
CA GLY A 222 7.60 -7.73 -6.47
C GLY A 222 6.59 -8.09 -5.41
N GLU A 223 6.00 -9.24 -5.62
CA GLU A 223 5.18 -10.04 -4.74
C GLU A 223 5.96 -11.30 -4.38
N ASN A 224 5.75 -11.88 -3.20
CA ASN A 224 6.50 -12.96 -2.58
C ASN A 224 7.90 -12.55 -2.07
N LEU A 225 8.64 -11.79 -2.81
CA LEU A 225 9.90 -11.19 -2.41
C LEU A 225 10.12 -9.87 -3.16
N VAL A 226 10.92 -8.97 -2.59
CA VAL A 226 11.19 -7.65 -3.15
C VAL A 226 12.53 -7.65 -3.86
N ASN A 227 12.53 -7.16 -5.10
CA ASN A 227 13.68 -6.95 -5.96
C ASN A 227 13.93 -5.45 -6.14
N LEU A 228 15.02 -5.10 -6.83
CA LEU A 228 15.37 -3.74 -7.22
C LEU A 228 15.38 -3.60 -8.75
N ALA A 229 14.96 -2.45 -9.24
CA ALA A 229 15.12 -2.03 -10.63
C ALA A 229 15.53 -0.55 -10.69
N VAL A 230 16.09 -0.14 -11.82
CA VAL A 230 16.52 1.24 -12.06
C VAL A 230 15.91 1.78 -13.35
N SER A 231 15.76 3.11 -13.44
CA SER A 231 15.26 3.81 -14.61
C SER A 231 15.95 5.18 -14.75
N GLU A 232 16.05 5.67 -15.98
CA GLU A 232 16.48 7.04 -16.27
C GLU A 232 15.30 8.01 -16.48
N ASN A 233 14.09 7.46 -16.77
CA ASN A 233 12.91 8.21 -17.23
C ASN A 233 11.60 7.88 -16.51
N LEU A 234 11.61 7.00 -15.47
CA LEU A 234 10.45 6.52 -14.73
C LEU A 234 9.45 5.67 -15.55
N ILE A 235 9.73 5.39 -16.80
CA ILE A 235 8.87 4.61 -17.71
C ILE A 235 9.50 3.25 -18.01
N ASP A 236 10.73 3.26 -18.48
CA ASP A 236 11.47 2.05 -18.84
C ASP A 236 12.34 1.63 -17.65
N TRP A 237 12.01 0.51 -17.05
CA TRP A 237 12.68 -0.01 -15.87
C TRP A 237 13.52 -1.23 -16.18
N TYR A 238 14.68 -1.32 -15.56
CA TYR A 238 15.64 -2.41 -15.75
C TYR A 238 15.89 -3.10 -14.40
N PRO A 239 15.38 -4.34 -14.20
CA PRO A 239 15.66 -5.13 -13.00
C PRO A 239 17.16 -5.33 -12.78
N ASN A 240 17.60 -5.21 -11.52
CA ASN A 240 18.98 -5.52 -11.18
C ASN A 240 19.21 -7.03 -11.18
N LEU A 241 20.28 -7.47 -11.84
CA LEU A 241 20.66 -8.87 -11.96
C LEU A 241 21.99 -9.13 -11.24
N ASP A 242 22.15 -10.36 -10.76
CA ASP A 242 23.43 -10.88 -10.31
C ASP A 242 24.33 -11.26 -11.51
N GLU A 243 25.54 -11.72 -11.24
CA GLU A 243 26.51 -12.16 -12.23
C GLU A 243 26.06 -13.35 -13.10
N ASN A 244 25.08 -14.12 -12.61
CA ASN A 244 24.49 -15.26 -13.31
C ASN A 244 23.22 -14.85 -14.09
N GLY A 245 22.82 -13.57 -14.07
CA GLY A 245 21.64 -13.05 -14.74
C GLY A 245 20.32 -13.35 -14.03
N ASN A 246 20.35 -13.67 -12.74
CA ASN A 246 19.17 -13.82 -11.89
C ASN A 246 18.78 -12.49 -11.22
N LEU A 247 17.51 -12.35 -10.87
CA LEU A 247 17.03 -11.17 -10.15
C LEU A 247 17.67 -11.08 -8.76
N ARG A 248 18.23 -9.92 -8.42
CA ARG A 248 18.73 -9.63 -7.09
C ARG A 248 17.58 -9.38 -6.13
N LYS A 249 17.61 -10.13 -5.01
CA LYS A 249 16.62 -10.04 -3.93
C LYS A 249 17.08 -9.04 -2.89
N VAL A 250 16.19 -8.16 -2.43
CA VAL A 250 16.45 -7.17 -1.37
C VAL A 250 15.87 -7.64 -0.03
N ILE A 251 14.57 -8.00 -0.02
CA ILE A 251 13.94 -8.64 1.14
C ILE A 251 13.10 -9.84 0.70
N TRP A 252 12.94 -10.79 1.62
CA TRP A 252 12.19 -12.03 1.44
C TRP A 252 11.50 -12.45 2.75
N PRO A 253 10.60 -13.43 2.73
CA PRO A 253 9.93 -13.95 3.93
C PRO A 253 10.90 -14.41 5.02
N ARG A 254 10.51 -14.28 6.29
CA ARG A 254 11.29 -14.71 7.46
C ARG A 254 10.47 -15.65 8.33
N ASP A 255 10.98 -16.82 8.60
CA ASP A 255 10.33 -17.80 9.47
C ASP A 255 10.16 -17.23 10.90
N GLY A 256 8.95 -17.42 11.46
CA GLY A 256 8.59 -16.95 12.80
C GLY A 256 8.19 -15.48 12.89
N TYR A 257 8.19 -14.75 11.78
CA TYR A 257 7.80 -13.33 11.73
C TYR A 257 6.47 -13.14 11.00
N PHE A 258 5.85 -11.96 11.19
CA PHE A 258 4.58 -11.57 10.55
C PHE A 258 4.59 -11.64 9.01
N ASP A 259 5.76 -11.72 8.40
CA ASP A 259 6.03 -11.77 6.97
C ASP A 259 6.57 -13.13 6.50
N SER A 260 6.17 -14.21 7.18
CA SER A 260 6.72 -15.55 6.98
C SER A 260 6.27 -16.26 5.71
N ALA A 261 5.20 -15.80 5.05
CA ALA A 261 4.76 -16.37 3.78
C ALA A 261 5.12 -15.52 2.56
N LEU A 262 5.10 -14.18 2.73
CA LEU A 262 5.21 -13.26 1.61
C LEU A 262 5.72 -11.89 2.07
N THR A 263 6.51 -11.24 1.22
CA THR A 263 6.84 -9.81 1.30
C THR A 263 6.48 -9.13 -0.01
N GLU A 264 5.75 -8.02 0.05
CA GLU A 264 5.26 -7.29 -1.11
C GLU A 264 5.43 -5.78 -0.92
N CYS A 265 5.83 -5.06 -1.97
CA CYS A 265 6.01 -3.62 -1.89
C CYS A 265 4.74 -2.88 -1.48
N GLY A 266 4.88 -1.94 -0.57
CA GLY A 266 3.83 -1.05 -0.12
C GLY A 266 3.76 0.27 -0.91
N PRO A 267 3.61 1.42 -0.25
CA PRO A 267 3.62 2.73 -0.89
C PRO A 267 5.01 3.08 -1.46
N PRO A 268 5.14 4.17 -2.25
CA PRO A 268 6.42 4.72 -2.65
C PRO A 268 7.38 4.87 -1.46
N ALA A 269 8.64 4.44 -1.64
CA ALA A 269 9.66 4.48 -0.59
C ALA A 269 10.15 5.92 -0.36
N LEU A 270 10.67 6.21 0.82
CA LEU A 270 11.16 7.55 1.19
C LEU A 270 12.68 7.55 1.35
N LEU A 271 13.37 8.37 0.58
CA LEU A 271 14.77 8.71 0.82
C LEU A 271 14.84 9.69 1.99
N THR A 272 15.52 9.29 3.06
CA THR A 272 15.75 10.08 4.28
C THR A 272 17.24 10.27 4.50
N ASP A 273 17.62 11.07 5.51
CA ASP A 273 19.01 11.22 5.95
C ASP A 273 19.64 9.93 6.51
N LYS A 274 18.80 8.95 6.91
CA LYS A 274 19.21 7.65 7.46
C LYS A 274 19.32 6.55 6.40
N GLY A 275 18.78 6.78 5.21
CA GLY A 275 18.70 5.80 4.12
C GLY A 275 17.34 5.79 3.44
N ILE A 276 17.05 4.73 2.70
CA ILE A 276 15.77 4.54 2.01
C ILE A 276 14.83 3.76 2.91
N LEU A 277 13.77 4.40 3.38
CA LEU A 277 12.71 3.77 4.17
C LEU A 277 11.64 3.19 3.22
N LEU A 278 11.56 1.87 3.16
CA LEU A 278 10.55 1.13 2.41
C LEU A 278 9.52 0.55 3.38
N LEU A 279 8.25 0.92 3.24
CA LEU A 279 7.14 0.19 3.84
C LEU A 279 6.77 -0.97 2.92
N TYR A 280 6.48 -2.13 3.50
CA TYR A 280 6.12 -3.33 2.76
C TYR A 280 4.99 -4.08 3.46
N ASN A 281 4.25 -4.87 2.69
CA ASN A 281 3.21 -5.75 3.20
C ASN A 281 3.79 -7.14 3.44
N GLY A 282 3.58 -7.67 4.63
CA GLY A 282 3.96 -9.03 5.00
C GLY A 282 2.71 -9.87 5.23
N LYS A 283 2.73 -11.12 4.72
CA LYS A 283 1.70 -12.11 5.01
C LYS A 283 2.24 -13.14 5.99
N ASN A 284 1.49 -13.38 7.07
CA ASN A 284 1.78 -14.46 7.99
C ASN A 284 1.49 -15.82 7.33
N SER A 285 2.34 -16.80 7.54
CA SER A 285 2.21 -18.13 6.95
C SER A 285 0.99 -18.90 7.49
N ASP A 286 0.48 -19.82 6.69
CA ASP A 286 -0.48 -20.84 7.12
C ASP A 286 0.23 -22.08 7.71
N GLY A 287 1.56 -22.17 7.57
CA GLY A 287 2.40 -23.29 7.99
C GLY A 287 2.95 -23.16 9.43
N ASN A 288 3.93 -24.02 9.73
CA ASN A 288 4.59 -24.05 11.06
C ASN A 288 5.62 -22.93 11.25
N ASN A 289 5.97 -22.23 10.19
CA ASN A 289 6.87 -21.08 10.19
C ASN A 289 6.14 -19.74 10.42
N ALA A 290 4.85 -19.75 10.75
CA ALA A 290 4.07 -18.56 11.06
C ALA A 290 4.55 -17.87 12.35
N ASP A 291 4.32 -16.55 12.44
CA ASP A 291 4.35 -15.83 13.71
C ASP A 291 3.17 -16.32 14.58
N PRO A 292 3.43 -16.91 15.76
CA PRO A 292 2.36 -17.44 16.61
C PRO A 292 1.47 -16.35 17.25
N ASN A 293 1.90 -15.08 17.19
CA ASN A 293 1.17 -13.94 17.78
C ASN A 293 0.16 -13.31 16.79
N LEU A 294 0.09 -13.82 15.56
CA LEU A 294 -0.85 -13.35 14.53
C LEU A 294 -1.67 -14.51 13.97
N PRO A 295 -2.94 -14.28 13.62
CA PRO A 295 -3.70 -15.27 12.86
C PRO A 295 -2.99 -15.66 11.56
N LYS A 296 -3.13 -16.92 11.17
CA LYS A 296 -2.59 -17.44 9.90
C LYS A 296 -3.21 -16.68 8.71
N GLY A 297 -2.40 -16.42 7.69
CA GLY A 297 -2.83 -15.68 6.51
C GLY A 297 -2.99 -14.17 6.68
N THR A 298 -2.81 -13.62 7.89
CA THR A 298 -2.94 -12.17 8.13
C THR A 298 -1.93 -11.36 7.33
N TYR A 299 -2.43 -10.31 6.65
CA TYR A 299 -1.59 -9.28 6.06
C TYR A 299 -1.42 -8.09 7.01
N SER A 300 -0.19 -7.62 7.14
CA SER A 300 0.18 -6.46 7.98
C SER A 300 1.34 -5.69 7.37
N VAL A 301 1.52 -4.44 7.78
CA VAL A 301 2.57 -3.56 7.24
C VAL A 301 3.82 -3.64 8.11
N GLY A 302 4.96 -3.86 7.47
CA GLY A 302 6.30 -3.73 8.04
C GLY A 302 7.09 -2.60 7.40
N GLN A 303 8.32 -2.41 7.89
CA GLN A 303 9.23 -1.42 7.33
C GLN A 303 10.68 -1.93 7.33
N VAL A 304 11.45 -1.44 6.38
CA VAL A 304 12.88 -1.74 6.22
C VAL A 304 13.63 -0.48 5.85
N LEU A 305 14.80 -0.28 6.44
CA LEU A 305 15.74 0.78 6.09
C LEU A 305 16.85 0.17 5.24
N ILE A 306 17.11 0.78 4.09
CA ILE A 306 18.05 0.32 3.08
C ILE A 306 19.11 1.42 2.89
N ASP A 307 20.35 1.02 2.63
CA ASP A 307 21.47 1.92 2.43
C ASP A 307 21.29 2.72 1.12
N ALA A 308 21.25 4.06 1.21
CA ALA A 308 21.11 4.92 0.02
C ALA A 308 22.35 4.87 -0.90
N ALA A 309 23.55 4.54 -0.35
CA ALA A 309 24.74 4.36 -1.15
C ALA A 309 24.77 3.00 -1.86
N ASN A 310 24.11 2.00 -1.30
CA ASN A 310 23.93 0.67 -1.88
C ASN A 310 22.46 0.22 -1.73
N PRO A 311 21.56 0.56 -2.66
CA PRO A 311 20.12 0.30 -2.57
C PRO A 311 19.70 -1.19 -2.57
N GLU A 312 20.64 -2.11 -2.57
CA GLU A 312 20.42 -3.56 -2.35
C GLU A 312 20.72 -4.00 -0.92
N LYS A 313 21.41 -3.15 -0.12
CA LYS A 313 21.87 -3.49 1.22
C LYS A 313 20.85 -3.05 2.29
N VAL A 314 20.22 -4.02 2.94
CA VAL A 314 19.38 -3.78 4.11
C VAL A 314 20.27 -3.39 5.31
N LEU A 315 19.95 -2.25 5.95
CA LEU A 315 20.57 -1.78 7.18
C LEU A 315 19.86 -2.35 8.41
N THR A 316 18.52 -2.25 8.41
CA THR A 316 17.69 -2.80 9.48
C THR A 316 16.27 -3.07 8.95
N ARG A 317 15.53 -3.99 9.57
CA ARG A 317 14.17 -4.38 9.23
C ARG A 317 13.37 -4.61 10.49
N SER A 318 12.14 -4.10 10.55
CA SER A 318 11.30 -4.25 11.74
C SER A 318 11.05 -5.72 12.08
N GLU A 319 11.14 -6.07 13.34
CA GLU A 319 10.83 -7.42 13.85
C GLU A 319 9.32 -7.63 13.97
N SER A 320 8.59 -6.57 14.27
CA SER A 320 7.12 -6.57 14.34
C SER A 320 6.50 -5.69 13.26
N ASN A 321 5.23 -5.94 12.94
CA ASN A 321 4.44 -5.05 12.10
C ASN A 321 4.23 -3.68 12.74
N ILE A 322 4.17 -2.62 11.94
CA ILE A 322 3.84 -1.25 12.37
C ILE A 322 2.36 -0.93 12.25
N LEU A 323 1.62 -1.74 11.48
CA LEU A 323 0.17 -1.67 11.34
C LEU A 323 -0.39 -3.06 11.04
N LYS A 324 -1.42 -3.49 11.77
CA LYS A 324 -2.08 -4.80 11.62
C LYS A 324 -3.59 -4.69 11.73
N PRO A 325 -4.36 -5.69 11.28
CA PRO A 325 -5.81 -5.72 11.43
C PRO A 325 -6.23 -5.68 12.90
N THR A 326 -7.12 -4.76 13.22
CA THR A 326 -7.68 -4.58 14.57
C THR A 326 -9.17 -4.19 14.54
N LEU A 327 -9.68 -3.77 13.38
CA LEU A 327 -11.06 -3.32 13.21
C LEU A 327 -11.91 -4.41 12.52
N PRO A 328 -13.22 -4.50 12.79
CA PRO A 328 -14.08 -5.54 12.21
C PRO A 328 -14.06 -5.62 10.70
N HIS A 329 -14.09 -4.48 9.98
CA HIS A 329 -14.07 -4.44 8.52
C HIS A 329 -12.74 -4.90 7.90
N GLU A 330 -11.68 -4.97 8.67
CA GLU A 330 -10.38 -5.50 8.22
C GLU A 330 -10.33 -7.04 8.19
N GLN A 331 -11.39 -7.69 8.68
CA GLN A 331 -11.56 -9.15 8.75
C GLN A 331 -12.83 -9.63 8.01
N THR A 332 -13.47 -8.75 7.26
CA THR A 332 -14.66 -9.03 6.44
C THR A 332 -14.37 -8.78 4.97
N GLY A 333 -15.34 -9.05 4.07
CA GLY A 333 -15.14 -8.85 2.63
C GLY A 333 -14.59 -10.10 1.94
N GLN A 334 -13.79 -9.92 0.91
CA GLN A 334 -13.29 -11.02 0.08
C GLN A 334 -12.19 -11.83 0.80
N TYR A 335 -11.36 -11.19 1.61
CA TYR A 335 -10.23 -11.82 2.31
C TYR A 335 -10.41 -11.75 3.84
N LYS A 336 -10.81 -12.86 4.44
CA LYS A 336 -11.25 -12.92 5.86
C LYS A 336 -10.16 -13.24 6.88
N ALA A 337 -8.95 -13.53 6.46
CA ALA A 337 -7.85 -13.84 7.39
C ALA A 337 -7.35 -12.59 8.17
N GLY A 338 -7.82 -11.41 7.79
CA GLY A 338 -7.38 -10.12 8.31
C GLY A 338 -6.38 -9.46 7.38
N THR A 339 -6.74 -8.27 6.87
CA THR A 339 -5.90 -7.57 5.90
C THR A 339 -5.80 -6.09 6.20
N VAL A 340 -4.57 -5.63 6.36
CA VAL A 340 -4.14 -4.24 6.23
C VAL A 340 -3.03 -4.22 5.20
N PHE A 341 -3.36 -3.73 4.00
CA PHE A 341 -2.46 -3.72 2.85
C PHE A 341 -2.11 -2.26 2.50
N GLY A 342 -0.95 -1.76 2.99
CA GLY A 342 -0.52 -0.37 2.83
C GLY A 342 -0.06 -0.09 1.41
N GLU A 343 -0.63 0.96 0.75
CA GLU A 343 -0.30 1.32 -0.62
C GLU A 343 -0.10 2.83 -0.85
N GLY A 344 -0.75 3.67 -0.07
CA GLY A 344 -0.64 5.12 -0.18
C GLY A 344 -0.04 5.75 1.07
N LEU A 345 1.03 6.54 0.93
CA LEU A 345 1.65 7.26 2.04
C LEU A 345 1.86 8.72 1.64
N VAL A 346 1.30 9.65 2.41
CA VAL A 346 1.47 11.09 2.19
C VAL A 346 1.74 11.84 3.48
N PHE A 347 2.49 12.93 3.36
CA PHE A 347 2.61 13.94 4.43
C PHE A 347 1.67 15.09 4.12
N PHE A 348 0.68 15.31 4.98
CA PHE A 348 -0.35 16.30 4.76
C PHE A 348 -0.72 17.01 6.07
N LYS A 349 -0.73 18.35 6.08
CA LYS A 349 -1.06 19.17 7.26
C LYS A 349 -0.30 18.76 8.53
N GLY A 350 1.01 18.47 8.38
CA GLY A 350 1.90 18.14 9.49
C GLY A 350 1.81 16.70 10.00
N LYS A 351 1.09 15.81 9.33
CA LYS A 351 0.93 14.41 9.70
C LYS A 351 1.18 13.48 8.52
N TRP A 352 1.57 12.26 8.79
CA TRP A 352 1.62 11.17 7.83
C TRP A 352 0.29 10.42 7.81
N PHE A 353 -0.23 10.17 6.62
CA PHE A 353 -1.41 9.36 6.37
C PHE A 353 -1.00 8.14 5.57
N LEU A 354 -1.19 6.95 6.13
CA LEU A 354 -1.02 5.67 5.45
C LEU A 354 -2.40 5.13 5.08
N TYR A 355 -2.70 5.15 3.80
CA TYR A 355 -3.91 4.57 3.23
C TYR A 355 -3.66 3.11 2.86
N TYR A 356 -4.63 2.26 3.15
CA TYR A 356 -4.50 0.82 2.98
C TYR A 356 -5.80 0.18 2.50
N GLY A 357 -5.66 -0.91 1.73
CA GLY A 357 -6.76 -1.82 1.43
C GLY A 357 -7.06 -2.71 2.64
N THR A 358 -8.34 -3.00 2.86
CA THR A 358 -8.77 -3.89 3.91
C THR A 358 -9.67 -4.99 3.36
N ALA A 359 -9.34 -6.24 3.66
CA ALA A 359 -10.12 -7.44 3.30
C ALA A 359 -10.54 -7.48 1.81
N ASP A 360 -9.76 -6.86 0.93
CA ASP A 360 -10.02 -6.67 -0.50
C ASP A 360 -11.40 -6.07 -0.81
N SER A 361 -11.89 -5.17 0.05
CA SER A 361 -13.24 -4.62 -0.09
C SER A 361 -13.40 -3.16 0.32
N PHE A 362 -12.53 -2.62 1.18
CA PHE A 362 -12.65 -1.27 1.69
C PHE A 362 -11.29 -0.56 1.72
N ILE A 363 -11.34 0.75 1.91
CA ILE A 363 -10.16 1.57 2.17
C ILE A 363 -10.21 2.07 3.60
N GLY A 364 -9.09 1.86 4.31
CA GLY A 364 -8.82 2.44 5.60
C GLY A 364 -7.69 3.47 5.54
N VAL A 365 -7.56 4.24 6.61
CA VAL A 365 -6.45 5.17 6.83
C VAL A 365 -5.91 5.03 8.25
N ALA A 366 -4.61 5.21 8.39
CA ALA A 366 -3.95 5.30 9.69
C ALA A 366 -3.02 6.50 9.69
N VAL A 367 -2.96 7.23 10.82
CA VAL A 367 -2.33 8.56 10.90
C VAL A 367 -1.27 8.56 11.99
N THR A 368 -0.15 9.26 11.74
CA THR A 368 0.89 9.50 12.74
C THR A 368 1.52 10.87 12.56
N ASP A 369 2.05 11.44 13.66
CA ASP A 369 2.80 12.70 13.68
C ASP A 369 4.31 12.49 13.85
N VAL A 370 4.79 11.26 13.66
CA VAL A 370 6.21 10.92 13.73
C VAL A 370 7.01 11.78 12.74
N LYS A 371 8.11 12.35 13.22
CA LYS A 371 9.11 13.02 12.38
C LYS A 371 10.13 11.97 11.93
N LEU A 372 10.27 11.80 10.62
CA LEU A 372 11.28 10.94 9.99
C LEU A 372 12.60 11.68 9.82
#